data_999a0ca1a6258647ab217e5fde5ff77f
#
_entry.id   999a0ca1a6258647ab217e5fde5ff77f
#
_cell.length_a   1.000
_cell.length_b   1.000
_cell.length_c   1.000
_cell.angle_alpha   90.00
_cell.angle_beta   90.00
_cell.angle_gamma   90.00
#
_symmetry.space_group_name_H-M   'P 1'
#
loop_
_entity.id
_entity.type
_entity.pdbx_description
1 polymer ?
#
loop_
_entity_poly.entity_id
_entity_poly.type
_entity_poly.pdbx_seq_one_letter_code
_entity_poly.pdbx_strand_id
1 'polypeptide(L)'
;DATGKVYVYGTLDAKGNTKNFASLGLEEGDEVTIQGPKTTYGTTVELVDVTVLKINKSLIKVDSVYNDVLPVEGGIFEAYIITKGNGVSVEIPEDAKEWLSIVSIDQKGTDACVKFQAARNEGGDRSTSITFRTTDGKKDYTSKTELSQQGAIVEATVAEFIAAEVGA
;
A
#
# COMPACT_ATOMS: atom_id res chain seq x y z
N ASP A 1 0.98 14.50 -13.50
CA ASP A 1 1.12 13.61 -14.66
C ASP A 1 -0.19 12.83 -14.89
N ALA A 2 -0.24 12.00 -15.93
CA ALA A 2 -1.42 11.19 -16.26
C ALA A 2 -1.75 10.12 -15.18
N THR A 3 -0.85 9.87 -14.24
CA THR A 3 -1.04 8.93 -13.12
C THR A 3 -1.60 9.59 -11.86
N GLY A 4 -1.82 10.91 -11.89
CA GLY A 4 -2.22 11.70 -10.71
C GLY A 4 -1.12 11.89 -9.67
N LYS A 5 0.13 11.47 -9.95
CA LYS A 5 1.27 11.65 -9.05
C LYS A 5 1.91 13.02 -9.26
N VAL A 6 2.30 13.66 -8.17
CA VAL A 6 3.04 14.91 -8.17
C VAL A 6 4.32 14.71 -7.35
N TYR A 7 5.44 15.05 -7.94
CA TYR A 7 6.73 15.07 -7.22
C TYR A 7 6.90 16.41 -6.52
N VAL A 8 7.39 16.35 -5.28
CA VAL A 8 7.70 17.55 -4.49
C VAL A 8 9.17 17.53 -4.16
N TYR A 9 9.89 18.55 -4.62
CA TYR A 9 11.30 18.72 -4.33
C TYR A 9 11.51 19.91 -3.39
N GLY A 10 11.68 19.58 -2.10
CA GLY A 10 11.87 20.56 -1.04
C GLY A 10 10.57 21.09 -0.45
N THR A 11 10.58 21.24 0.86
CA THR A 11 9.49 21.84 1.63
C THR A 11 10.02 23.03 2.44
N LEU A 12 9.21 24.08 2.54
CA LEU A 12 9.48 25.26 3.34
C LEU A 12 8.49 25.32 4.50
N ASP A 13 8.92 25.84 5.63
CA ASP A 13 8.02 26.25 6.69
C ASP A 13 7.26 27.55 6.33
N ALA A 14 6.33 27.97 7.18
CA ALA A 14 5.57 29.20 6.97
C ALA A 14 6.42 30.48 6.92
N LYS A 15 7.70 30.41 7.31
CA LYS A 15 8.67 31.52 7.27
C LYS A 15 9.57 31.46 6.04
N GLY A 16 9.39 30.46 5.17
CA GLY A 16 10.19 30.30 3.96
C GLY A 16 11.54 29.61 4.16
N ASN A 17 11.77 28.92 5.29
CA ASN A 17 12.96 28.15 5.51
C ASN A 17 12.87 26.81 4.79
N THR A 18 13.99 26.37 4.22
CA THR A 18 14.09 25.09 3.52
C THR A 18 14.34 23.91 4.46
N LYS A 19 14.13 22.69 3.97
CA LYS A 19 14.50 21.41 4.61
C LYS A 19 13.76 21.11 5.91
N ASN A 20 12.48 21.46 6.00
CA ASN A 20 11.65 21.15 7.15
C ASN A 20 10.86 19.84 7.01
N PHE A 21 11.04 19.06 5.94
CA PHE A 21 10.23 17.86 5.66
C PHE A 21 10.17 16.89 6.85
N ALA A 22 11.32 16.57 7.43
CA ALA A 22 11.38 15.64 8.57
C ALA A 22 10.58 16.14 9.80
N SER A 23 10.48 17.46 9.98
CA SER A 23 9.74 18.05 11.11
C SER A 23 8.24 18.12 10.90
N LEU A 24 7.76 17.87 9.67
CA LEU A 24 6.33 17.83 9.35
C LEU A 24 5.63 16.58 9.88
N GLY A 25 6.39 15.52 10.17
CA GLY A 25 5.85 14.26 10.70
C GLY A 25 4.81 13.64 9.76
N LEU A 26 5.01 13.75 8.44
CA LEU A 26 4.11 13.18 7.45
C LEU A 26 4.24 11.66 7.42
N GLU A 27 3.10 11.00 7.32
CA GLU A 27 2.98 9.56 7.17
C GLU A 27 2.16 9.23 5.93
N GLU A 28 2.31 8.01 5.43
CA GLU A 28 1.51 7.54 4.31
C GLU A 28 0.02 7.57 4.66
N GLY A 29 -0.80 8.08 3.72
CA GLY A 29 -2.23 8.30 3.93
C GLY A 29 -2.60 9.69 4.44
N ASP A 30 -1.63 10.52 4.89
CA ASP A 30 -1.91 11.91 5.25
C ASP A 30 -2.30 12.73 4.02
N GLU A 31 -3.27 13.61 4.18
CA GLU A 31 -3.61 14.61 3.16
C GLU A 31 -2.86 15.91 3.44
N VAL A 32 -2.16 16.42 2.45
CA VAL A 32 -1.44 17.69 2.56
C VAL A 32 -1.96 18.71 1.54
N THR A 33 -2.17 19.93 2.00
CA THR A 33 -2.38 21.07 1.12
C THR A 33 -1.06 21.81 1.01
N ILE A 34 -0.54 21.92 -0.21
CA ILE A 34 0.76 22.53 -0.49
C ILE A 34 0.61 23.63 -1.55
N GLN A 35 1.51 24.60 -1.50
CA GLN A 35 1.63 25.67 -2.49
C GLN A 35 3.11 25.87 -2.83
N GLY A 36 3.42 25.92 -4.10
CA GLY A 36 4.78 26.14 -4.57
C GLY A 36 4.87 26.30 -6.08
N PRO A 37 6.01 26.77 -6.58
CA PRO A 37 6.23 26.92 -8.02
C PRO A 37 6.30 25.54 -8.69
N LYS A 38 5.73 25.47 -9.88
CA LYS A 38 5.79 24.32 -10.77
C LYS A 38 7.01 24.46 -11.68
N THR A 39 7.81 23.40 -11.77
CA THR A 39 8.95 23.33 -12.67
C THR A 39 8.97 22.01 -13.43
N THR A 40 9.88 21.87 -14.37
CA THR A 40 10.08 20.64 -15.12
C THR A 40 11.57 20.27 -15.06
N TYR A 41 11.85 19.03 -14.64
CA TYR A 41 13.19 18.46 -14.67
C TYR A 41 13.17 17.24 -15.62
N GLY A 42 13.84 17.37 -16.75
CA GLY A 42 13.73 16.40 -17.84
C GLY A 42 12.29 16.33 -18.34
N THR A 43 11.65 15.15 -18.23
CA THR A 43 10.24 14.91 -18.58
C THR A 43 9.31 14.95 -17.36
N THR A 44 9.85 15.12 -16.15
CA THR A 44 9.06 15.08 -14.90
C THR A 44 8.61 16.49 -14.51
N VAL A 45 7.33 16.62 -14.24
CA VAL A 45 6.74 17.85 -13.66
C VAL A 45 6.81 17.76 -12.14
N GLU A 46 7.39 18.78 -11.53
CA GLU A 46 7.63 18.86 -10.09
C GLU A 46 7.07 20.14 -9.48
N LEU A 47 6.77 20.09 -8.19
CA LEU A 47 6.64 21.28 -7.36
C LEU A 47 7.91 21.43 -6.53
N VAL A 48 8.50 22.62 -6.56
CA VAL A 48 9.75 22.90 -5.84
C VAL A 48 9.52 23.88 -4.72
N ASP A 49 10.28 23.72 -3.63
CA ASP A 49 10.25 24.63 -2.48
C ASP A 49 8.82 24.96 -2.02
N VAL A 50 8.02 23.91 -1.81
CA VAL A 50 6.60 24.06 -1.46
C VAL A 50 6.44 24.47 -0.01
N THR A 51 5.46 25.33 0.26
CA THR A 51 4.96 25.62 1.60
C THR A 51 3.80 24.67 1.91
N VAL A 52 3.89 23.97 3.04
CA VAL A 52 2.80 23.13 3.53
C VAL A 52 1.80 24.01 4.29
N LEU A 53 0.61 24.15 3.75
CA LEU A 53 -0.44 25.01 4.29
C LEU A 53 -1.31 24.28 5.32
N LYS A 54 -1.54 22.97 5.11
CA LYS A 54 -2.40 22.16 5.95
C LYS A 54 -1.97 20.70 5.88
N ILE A 55 -2.03 20.03 7.03
CA ILE A 55 -1.86 18.58 7.16
C ILE A 55 -3.11 18.01 7.84
N ASN A 56 -3.80 17.10 7.18
CA ASN A 56 -4.85 16.28 7.77
C ASN A 56 -4.28 14.88 7.97
N LYS A 57 -4.06 14.50 9.21
CA LYS A 57 -3.52 13.17 9.55
C LYS A 57 -4.52 12.07 9.23
N SER A 58 -4.04 10.99 8.65
CA SER A 58 -4.83 9.77 8.48
C SER A 58 -5.16 9.16 9.84
N LEU A 59 -6.38 8.63 9.97
CA LEU A 59 -6.82 7.89 11.16
C LEU A 59 -6.54 6.38 11.05
N ILE A 60 -5.91 5.92 9.98
CA ILE A 60 -5.59 4.51 9.78
C ILE A 60 -4.28 4.37 9.01
N LYS A 61 -3.47 3.40 9.43
CA LYS A 61 -2.30 2.95 8.64
C LYS A 61 -2.06 1.47 8.83
N VAL A 62 -1.53 0.82 7.80
CA VAL A 62 -0.89 -0.49 7.92
C VAL A 62 0.46 -0.26 8.57
N ASP A 63 0.65 -0.80 9.77
CA ASP A 63 1.90 -0.66 10.55
C ASP A 63 2.93 -1.70 10.11
N SER A 64 2.50 -2.94 9.99
CA SER A 64 3.33 -4.06 9.53
C SER A 64 2.48 -5.17 8.95
N VAL A 65 3.13 -6.07 8.21
CA VAL A 65 2.51 -7.28 7.64
C VAL A 65 3.38 -8.50 7.92
N TYR A 66 2.75 -9.66 7.93
CA TYR A 66 3.42 -10.94 8.02
C TYR A 66 2.97 -11.86 6.89
N ASN A 67 3.93 -12.48 6.18
CA ASN A 67 3.72 -13.33 5.01
C ASN A 67 3.02 -12.62 3.84
N ASP A 68 3.51 -11.46 3.44
CA ASP A 68 3.02 -10.71 2.28
C ASP A 68 3.41 -11.33 0.92
N VAL A 69 4.27 -12.35 0.95
CA VAL A 69 4.61 -13.21 -0.19
C VAL A 69 4.33 -14.66 0.19
N LEU A 70 3.24 -15.22 -0.33
CA LEU A 70 2.81 -16.58 -0.02
C LEU A 70 3.36 -17.60 -1.02
N PRO A 71 3.62 -18.84 -0.58
CA PRO A 71 3.96 -19.94 -1.48
C PRO A 71 2.74 -20.41 -2.28
N VAL A 72 2.97 -21.33 -3.22
CA VAL A 72 1.94 -21.97 -4.05
C VAL A 72 0.79 -22.55 -3.22
N GLU A 73 1.10 -23.19 -2.08
CA GLU A 73 0.15 -23.84 -1.19
C GLU A 73 -0.82 -22.86 -0.53
N GLY A 74 -0.55 -21.56 -0.61
CA GLY A 74 -1.29 -20.55 0.14
C GLY A 74 -0.81 -20.44 1.58
N GLY A 75 -1.71 -20.02 2.45
CA GLY A 75 -1.39 -19.88 3.87
C GLY A 75 -2.03 -18.65 4.51
N ILE A 76 -1.56 -18.34 5.71
CA ILE A 76 -2.01 -17.20 6.48
C ILE A 76 -1.17 -15.97 6.16
N PHE A 77 -1.86 -14.88 5.84
CA PHE A 77 -1.34 -13.53 5.79
C PHE A 77 -1.94 -12.71 6.94
N GLU A 78 -1.14 -11.92 7.63
CA GLU A 78 -1.60 -11.05 8.71
C GLU A 78 -1.19 -9.60 8.44
N ALA A 79 -2.14 -8.69 8.63
CA ALA A 79 -1.90 -7.25 8.59
C ALA A 79 -2.16 -6.64 9.97
N TYR A 80 -1.18 -5.88 10.45
CA TYR A 80 -1.26 -5.14 11.70
C TYR A 80 -1.57 -3.69 11.38
N ILE A 81 -2.68 -3.21 11.91
CA ILE A 81 -3.27 -1.92 11.57
C ILE A 81 -3.30 -1.05 12.81
N ILE A 82 -2.88 0.19 12.69
CA ILE A 82 -3.15 1.24 13.68
C ILE A 82 -4.36 2.03 13.19
N THR A 83 -5.42 2.09 14.01
CA THR A 83 -6.63 2.84 13.72
C THR A 83 -7.04 3.72 14.89
N LYS A 84 -7.25 5.00 14.61
CA LYS A 84 -7.72 6.02 15.58
C LYS A 84 -9.16 6.44 15.31
N GLY A 85 -9.79 5.82 14.32
CA GLY A 85 -11.18 6.04 13.95
C GLY A 85 -12.14 5.00 14.56
N ASN A 86 -13.34 4.95 14.03
CA ASN A 86 -14.42 4.07 14.50
C ASN A 86 -14.35 2.71 13.83
N GLY A 87 -13.56 1.80 14.41
CA GLY A 87 -13.42 0.43 13.91
C GLY A 87 -12.54 0.28 12.67
N VAL A 88 -12.45 -0.95 12.18
CA VAL A 88 -11.75 -1.33 10.96
C VAL A 88 -12.66 -2.15 10.09
N SER A 89 -12.78 -1.80 8.83
CA SER A 89 -13.35 -2.64 7.78
C SER A 89 -12.29 -2.97 6.73
N VAL A 90 -12.49 -4.08 6.03
CA VAL A 90 -11.55 -4.63 5.07
C VAL A 90 -12.26 -4.82 3.74
N GLU A 91 -11.62 -4.36 2.68
CA GLU A 91 -12.08 -4.54 1.31
C GLU A 91 -11.05 -5.37 0.54
N ILE A 92 -11.47 -6.54 0.09
CA ILE A 92 -10.74 -7.42 -0.82
C ILE A 92 -11.31 -7.18 -2.22
N PRO A 93 -10.46 -6.93 -3.25
CA PRO A 93 -10.92 -6.82 -4.63
C PRO A 93 -11.70 -8.05 -5.08
N GLU A 94 -12.66 -7.88 -5.98
CA GLU A 94 -13.59 -8.92 -6.39
C GLU A 94 -12.88 -10.14 -6.98
N ASP A 95 -11.86 -9.91 -7.79
CA ASP A 95 -11.00 -10.93 -8.40
C ASP A 95 -10.15 -11.72 -7.40
N ALA A 96 -9.91 -11.16 -6.22
CA ALA A 96 -9.17 -11.84 -5.17
C ALA A 96 -10.06 -12.63 -4.20
N LYS A 97 -11.36 -12.35 -4.14
CA LYS A 97 -12.29 -13.03 -3.22
C LYS A 97 -12.44 -14.53 -3.47
N GLU A 98 -12.12 -14.99 -4.68
CA GLU A 98 -12.16 -16.42 -5.01
C GLU A 98 -11.09 -17.24 -4.29
N TRP A 99 -9.97 -16.57 -3.93
CA TRP A 99 -8.82 -17.26 -3.35
C TRP A 99 -8.34 -16.69 -2.02
N LEU A 100 -8.80 -15.50 -1.63
CA LEU A 100 -8.44 -14.83 -0.39
C LEU A 100 -9.68 -14.56 0.45
N SER A 101 -9.67 -15.01 1.70
CA SER A 101 -10.76 -14.82 2.64
C SER A 101 -10.27 -14.23 3.96
N ILE A 102 -11.14 -13.48 4.66
CA ILE A 102 -10.86 -12.95 5.99
C ILE A 102 -11.17 -14.05 7.01
N VAL A 103 -10.20 -14.36 7.87
CA VAL A 103 -10.35 -15.32 8.98
C VAL A 103 -10.83 -14.61 10.24
N SER A 104 -10.18 -13.51 10.62
CA SER A 104 -10.56 -12.71 11.79
C SER A 104 -10.15 -11.25 11.65
N ILE A 105 -10.85 -10.40 12.40
CA ILE A 105 -10.50 -9.01 12.66
C ILE A 105 -10.51 -8.83 14.16
N ASP A 106 -9.33 -8.74 14.76
CA ASP A 106 -9.15 -8.62 16.21
C ASP A 106 -8.66 -7.22 16.55
N GLN A 107 -9.50 -6.39 17.17
CA GLN A 107 -9.16 -5.02 17.55
C GLN A 107 -9.09 -4.86 19.06
N LYS A 108 -8.01 -4.20 19.53
CA LYS A 108 -7.82 -3.80 20.92
C LYS A 108 -7.36 -2.34 20.96
N GLY A 109 -8.26 -1.44 21.36
CA GLY A 109 -7.96 -0.01 21.35
C GLY A 109 -7.66 0.49 19.95
N THR A 110 -6.47 1.02 19.74
CA THR A 110 -5.99 1.52 18.44
C THR A 110 -5.32 0.46 17.57
N ASP A 111 -5.03 -0.72 18.11
CA ASP A 111 -4.36 -1.79 17.39
C ASP A 111 -5.36 -2.80 16.87
N ALA A 112 -5.25 -3.19 15.62
CA ALA A 112 -6.04 -4.24 15.02
C ALA A 112 -5.13 -5.23 14.27
N CYS A 113 -5.44 -6.52 14.40
CA CYS A 113 -4.83 -7.57 13.60
C CYS A 113 -5.89 -8.19 12.70
N VAL A 114 -5.65 -8.18 11.41
CA VAL A 114 -6.52 -8.81 10.42
C VAL A 114 -5.80 -10.01 9.84
N LYS A 115 -6.43 -11.18 9.96
CA LYS A 115 -5.90 -12.44 9.42
C LYS A 115 -6.67 -12.86 8.19
N PHE A 116 -5.92 -13.28 7.19
CA PHE A 116 -6.45 -13.78 5.94
C PHE A 116 -5.95 -15.20 5.69
N GLN A 117 -6.76 -15.97 4.98
CA GLN A 117 -6.39 -17.28 4.45
C GLN A 117 -6.40 -17.21 2.92
N ALA A 118 -5.29 -17.52 2.30
CA ALA A 118 -5.20 -17.72 0.86
C ALA A 118 -5.26 -19.20 0.51
N ALA A 119 -6.02 -19.53 -0.52
CA ALA A 119 -6.08 -20.86 -1.09
C ALA A 119 -4.83 -21.15 -1.95
N ARG A 120 -4.59 -22.44 -2.25
CA ARG A 120 -3.55 -22.88 -3.18
C ARG A 120 -3.71 -22.20 -4.55
N ASN A 121 -2.59 -21.86 -5.16
CA ASN A 121 -2.54 -21.22 -6.49
C ASN A 121 -2.08 -22.22 -7.56
N GLU A 122 -3.00 -22.72 -8.35
CA GLU A 122 -2.72 -23.65 -9.46
C GLU A 122 -2.34 -22.91 -10.77
N GLY A 123 -2.45 -21.60 -10.79
CA GLY A 123 -2.11 -20.75 -11.95
C GLY A 123 -0.69 -20.17 -11.89
N GLY A 124 -0.46 -19.08 -12.57
CA GLY A 124 0.75 -18.26 -12.49
C GLY A 124 0.76 -17.42 -11.22
N ASP A 125 1.85 -16.68 -11.01
CA ASP A 125 1.97 -15.73 -9.89
C ASP A 125 0.79 -14.75 -9.89
N ARG A 126 0.30 -14.43 -8.70
CA ARG A 126 -0.81 -13.48 -8.52
C ARG A 126 -0.56 -12.52 -7.38
N SER A 127 -1.17 -11.36 -7.46
CA SER A 127 -1.10 -10.35 -6.40
C SER A 127 -2.44 -9.61 -6.27
N THR A 128 -2.65 -9.00 -5.11
CA THR A 128 -3.81 -8.16 -4.86
C THR A 128 -3.48 -7.06 -3.88
N SER A 129 -4.23 -5.95 -3.96
CA SER A 129 -4.14 -4.84 -3.03
C SER A 129 -5.33 -4.87 -2.08
N ILE A 130 -5.07 -5.02 -0.79
CA ILE A 130 -6.09 -5.08 0.26
C ILE A 130 -6.25 -3.69 0.86
N THR A 131 -7.48 -3.19 0.95
CA THR A 131 -7.78 -1.87 1.51
C THR A 131 -8.39 -2.01 2.89
N PHE A 132 -7.81 -1.32 3.87
CA PHE A 132 -8.35 -1.14 5.22
C PHE A 132 -8.98 0.24 5.33
N ARG A 133 -10.13 0.32 5.98
CA ARG A 133 -10.92 1.54 6.10
C ARG A 133 -11.35 1.77 7.53
N THR A 134 -11.29 3.03 7.96
CA THR A 134 -11.92 3.53 9.20
C THR A 134 -12.66 4.81 8.90
N THR A 135 -13.48 5.26 9.86
CA THR A 135 -14.23 6.52 9.73
C THR A 135 -14.15 7.33 11.02
N ASP A 136 -14.29 8.64 10.92
CA ASP A 136 -14.52 9.54 12.06
C ASP A 136 -16.01 9.90 12.23
N GLY A 137 -16.88 9.24 11.45
CA GLY A 137 -18.32 9.51 11.39
C GLY A 137 -18.71 10.59 10.36
N LYS A 138 -17.73 11.26 9.74
CA LYS A 138 -17.95 12.27 8.70
C LYS A 138 -17.18 11.95 7.42
N LYS A 139 -16.00 11.37 7.56
CA LYS A 139 -15.09 11.02 6.49
C LYS A 139 -14.52 9.64 6.71
N ASP A 140 -14.27 8.94 5.60
CA ASP A 140 -13.55 7.68 5.59
C ASP A 140 -12.07 7.91 5.31
N TYR A 141 -11.24 7.10 5.96
CA TYR A 141 -9.79 7.05 5.79
C TYR A 141 -9.39 5.65 5.40
N THR A 142 -8.45 5.52 4.47
CA THR A 142 -8.01 4.23 3.97
C THR A 142 -6.51 4.08 4.03
N SER A 143 -6.05 2.84 4.21
CA SER A 143 -4.67 2.42 4.04
C SER A 143 -4.64 1.10 3.29
N LYS A 144 -3.60 0.82 2.52
CA LYS A 144 -3.52 -0.35 1.64
C LYS A 144 -2.26 -1.14 1.92
N THR A 145 -2.32 -2.43 1.61
CA THR A 145 -1.14 -3.29 1.52
C THR A 145 -1.27 -4.23 0.33
N GLU A 146 -0.12 -4.66 -0.18
CA GLU A 146 -0.05 -5.64 -1.24
C GLU A 146 0.18 -7.03 -0.65
N LEU A 147 -0.44 -8.03 -1.28
CA LEU A 147 -0.21 -9.45 -1.04
C LEU A 147 0.08 -10.12 -2.37
N SER A 148 1.16 -10.89 -2.42
CA SER A 148 1.51 -11.71 -3.58
C SER A 148 1.54 -13.19 -3.22
N GLN A 149 1.31 -14.03 -4.22
CA GLN A 149 1.38 -15.49 -4.07
C GLN A 149 2.02 -16.11 -5.30
N GLN A 150 2.97 -17.00 -5.06
CA GLN A 150 3.61 -17.79 -6.10
C GLN A 150 2.61 -18.71 -6.79
N GLY A 151 2.80 -18.90 -8.09
CA GLY A 151 2.00 -19.81 -8.90
C GLY A 151 2.65 -21.17 -9.07
N ALA A 152 1.82 -22.19 -9.28
CA ALA A 152 2.29 -23.53 -9.67
C ALA A 152 2.81 -23.58 -11.13
N ILE A 153 2.36 -22.62 -11.96
CA ILE A 153 2.79 -22.49 -13.35
C ILE A 153 3.93 -21.48 -13.41
N VAL A 154 5.09 -21.93 -13.87
CA VAL A 154 6.23 -21.07 -14.16
C VAL A 154 6.29 -20.85 -15.68
N GLU A 155 6.20 -19.62 -16.11
CA GLU A 155 6.42 -19.27 -17.50
C GLU A 155 7.92 -19.37 -17.83
N ALA A 156 8.23 -20.11 -18.90
CA ALA A 156 9.59 -20.25 -19.41
C ALA A 156 9.61 -19.94 -20.92
N THR A 157 10.69 -19.36 -21.38
CA THR A 157 10.90 -19.19 -22.83
C THR A 157 11.20 -20.54 -23.47
N VAL A 158 10.97 -20.65 -24.78
CA VAL A 158 11.31 -21.87 -25.54
C VAL A 158 12.80 -22.23 -25.40
N ALA A 159 13.66 -21.22 -25.29
CA ALA A 159 15.09 -21.43 -25.10
C ALA A 159 15.42 -22.05 -23.72
N GLU A 160 14.75 -21.58 -22.68
CA GLU A 160 14.91 -22.14 -21.31
C GLU A 160 14.34 -23.56 -21.24
N PHE A 161 13.21 -23.82 -21.88
CA PHE A 161 12.62 -25.17 -21.96
C PHE A 161 13.56 -26.16 -22.63
N ILE A 162 14.14 -25.80 -23.80
CA ILE A 162 15.12 -26.65 -24.50
C ILE A 162 16.38 -26.88 -23.67
N ALA A 163 16.87 -25.84 -22.96
CA ALA A 163 18.05 -25.95 -22.11
C ALA A 163 17.82 -26.91 -20.92
N ALA A 164 16.60 -26.95 -20.37
CA ALA A 164 16.24 -27.86 -19.28
C ALA A 164 16.20 -29.34 -19.74
N GLU A 165 15.73 -29.62 -20.96
CA GLU A 165 15.70 -31.02 -21.49
C GLU A 165 17.10 -31.55 -21.83
N VAL A 166 18.04 -30.71 -22.19
CA VAL A 166 19.42 -31.13 -22.55
C VAL A 166 20.29 -31.40 -21.33
N GLY A 167 19.88 -30.94 -20.16
CA GLY A 167 20.58 -31.10 -18.88
C GLY A 167 20.06 -32.24 -17.99
N ALA A 168 19.12 -33.05 -18.46
CA ALA A 168 18.54 -34.18 -17.71
C ALA A 168 19.20 -35.51 -18.07
#